data_0bd8f4937c654d58a17106e2292602f9
#
_entry.id   0bd8f4937c654d58a17106e2292602f9
#
_cell.length_a   1.000
_cell.length_b   1.000
_cell.length_c   1.000
_cell.angle_alpha   90.00
_cell.angle_beta   90.00
_cell.angle_gamma   90.00
#
_symmetry.space_group_name_H-M   'P 1'
#
loop_
_entity.id
_entity.type
_entity.pdbx_description
1 polymer ?
#
loop_
_entity_poly.entity_id
_entity_poly.type
_entity_poly.pdbx_seq_one_letter_code
_entity_poly.pdbx_strand_id
1 'polypeptide(L)'
;QDRAAAWEALLEKGSKAFVEKLWNGRYFSLWADGDKRDDCCMTDQIDGQWYARLLGLGNFLPQDKIDTATDCILSENFRPESGLVNASYPAQATPTLYTWKNVQMESNWSGIEYSFASFLLENGRYKEAAQIVETVERRHTQNGRRFNHEECGEHYYRALASWAVLQSLTGLKADMPREKLSFSPALPELTAPWFVPGAYGKLSIADNKIRIECLGGSMKLKQLGIRTGMEKAVVTTMGASAENAAVATEKAAAVAAYTQTHADGFLTLEFADGLEFCSGMDVELAGE
;
A
#
# COMPACT_ATOMS: atom_id res chain seq x y z
N GLN A 1 -19.29 19.89 -6.39
CA GLN A 1 -19.56 18.98 -7.52
C GLN A 1 -18.78 19.43 -8.78
N ASP A 2 -18.83 20.71 -9.17
CA ASP A 2 -18.16 21.23 -10.37
C ASP A 2 -16.64 21.03 -10.38
N ARG A 3 -16.00 21.12 -9.21
CA ARG A 3 -14.55 20.88 -9.09
C ARG A 3 -14.19 19.41 -9.28
N ALA A 4 -15.00 18.48 -8.81
CA ALA A 4 -14.75 17.04 -8.99
C ALA A 4 -14.80 16.68 -10.48
N ALA A 5 -15.85 17.10 -11.20
CA ALA A 5 -15.97 16.87 -12.64
C ALA A 5 -14.79 17.47 -13.43
N ALA A 6 -14.32 18.66 -13.04
CA ALA A 6 -13.15 19.27 -13.68
C ALA A 6 -11.85 18.46 -13.44
N TRP A 7 -11.67 17.90 -12.24
CA TRP A 7 -10.53 17.04 -11.94
C TRP A 7 -10.60 15.69 -12.65
N GLU A 8 -11.79 15.11 -12.76
CA GLU A 8 -12.04 13.86 -13.50
C GLU A 8 -11.68 14.03 -14.99
N ALA A 9 -12.16 15.11 -15.63
CA ALA A 9 -11.83 15.43 -17.01
C ALA A 9 -10.33 15.69 -17.22
N LEU A 10 -9.66 16.32 -16.26
CA LEU A 10 -8.22 16.55 -16.31
C LEU A 10 -7.44 15.23 -16.15
N LEU A 11 -7.88 14.36 -15.26
CA LEU A 11 -7.29 13.03 -15.06
C LEU A 11 -7.40 12.18 -16.32
N GLU A 12 -8.56 12.12 -16.94
CA GLU A 12 -8.78 11.39 -18.19
C GLU A 12 -7.85 11.89 -19.31
N LYS A 13 -7.82 13.20 -19.51
CA LYS A 13 -6.93 13.83 -20.51
C LYS A 13 -5.46 13.56 -20.20
N GLY A 14 -5.07 13.70 -18.94
CA GLY A 14 -3.69 13.51 -18.49
C GLY A 14 -3.22 12.08 -18.64
N SER A 15 -4.04 11.12 -18.23
CA SER A 15 -3.74 9.67 -18.33
C SER A 15 -3.54 9.25 -19.79
N LYS A 16 -4.44 9.70 -20.68
CA LYS A 16 -4.31 9.44 -22.11
C LYS A 16 -3.02 10.04 -22.68
N ALA A 17 -2.74 11.30 -22.39
CA ALA A 17 -1.54 11.98 -22.86
C ALA A 17 -0.24 11.34 -22.30
N PHE A 18 -0.26 10.87 -21.05
CA PHE A 18 0.85 10.18 -20.43
C PHE A 18 1.20 8.89 -21.19
N VAL A 19 0.20 8.07 -21.48
CA VAL A 19 0.38 6.84 -22.25
C VAL A 19 0.82 7.14 -23.69
N GLU A 20 0.16 8.06 -24.38
CA GLU A 20 0.46 8.38 -25.78
C GLU A 20 1.88 8.94 -25.97
N LYS A 21 2.36 9.74 -25.02
CA LYS A 21 3.67 10.40 -25.15
C LYS A 21 4.83 9.61 -24.59
N LEU A 22 4.63 8.91 -23.46
CA LEU A 22 5.72 8.30 -22.73
C LEU A 22 5.86 6.80 -22.91
N TRP A 23 4.81 6.09 -23.31
CA TRP A 23 4.89 4.65 -23.51
C TRP A 23 5.80 4.29 -24.70
N ASN A 24 6.86 3.53 -24.44
CA ASN A 24 7.85 3.13 -25.45
C ASN A 24 7.69 1.67 -25.94
N GLY A 25 6.63 1.00 -25.52
CA GLY A 25 6.37 -0.39 -25.81
C GLY A 25 6.72 -1.37 -24.66
N ARG A 26 7.52 -0.94 -23.68
CA ARG A 26 7.96 -1.75 -22.52
C ARG A 26 7.73 -1.04 -21.18
N TYR A 27 7.94 0.28 -21.13
CA TYR A 27 7.85 1.10 -19.92
C TYR A 27 7.58 2.55 -20.31
N PHE A 28 7.43 3.43 -19.33
CA PHE A 28 7.24 4.86 -19.57
C PHE A 28 8.61 5.57 -19.58
N SER A 29 8.91 6.25 -20.67
CA SER A 29 10.14 7.04 -20.82
C SER A 29 10.18 8.18 -19.82
N LEU A 30 11.39 8.61 -19.44
CA LEU A 30 11.60 9.69 -18.48
C LEU A 30 10.93 10.99 -18.90
N TRP A 31 11.07 11.37 -20.17
CA TRP A 31 10.40 12.53 -20.76
C TRP A 31 10.29 12.40 -22.29
N ALA A 32 9.39 13.19 -22.87
CA ALA A 32 9.25 13.35 -24.30
C ALA A 32 8.88 14.81 -24.62
N ASP A 33 9.55 15.38 -25.64
CA ASP A 33 9.28 16.73 -26.16
C ASP A 33 9.43 16.72 -27.69
N GLY A 34 8.30 16.82 -28.39
CA GLY A 34 8.23 16.64 -29.84
C GLY A 34 8.78 15.25 -30.24
N ASP A 35 9.79 15.26 -31.13
CA ASP A 35 10.46 14.04 -31.61
C ASP A 35 11.62 13.57 -30.69
N LYS A 36 11.89 14.32 -29.63
CA LYS A 36 12.93 13.99 -28.67
C LYS A 36 12.33 13.24 -27.49
N ARG A 37 13.06 12.25 -27.01
CA ARG A 37 12.70 11.52 -25.79
C ARG A 37 13.91 10.98 -25.09
N ASP A 38 13.77 10.72 -23.81
CA ASP A 38 14.74 10.01 -23.00
C ASP A 38 14.13 8.70 -22.52
N ASP A 39 14.64 7.58 -23.00
CA ASP A 39 14.19 6.24 -22.68
C ASP A 39 14.88 5.65 -21.44
N CYS A 40 15.24 6.50 -20.49
CA CYS A 40 15.64 6.05 -19.15
C CYS A 40 14.48 5.31 -18.47
N CYS A 41 14.76 4.12 -17.96
CA CYS A 41 13.80 3.34 -17.17
C CYS A 41 13.91 3.76 -15.69
N MET A 42 13.05 4.67 -15.25
CA MET A 42 12.99 5.07 -13.85
C MET A 42 12.20 4.07 -13.03
N THR A 43 12.64 3.84 -11.79
CA THR A 43 11.91 2.98 -10.85
C THR A 43 10.59 3.60 -10.41
N ASP A 44 10.55 4.91 -10.23
CA ASP A 44 9.37 5.65 -9.77
C ASP A 44 8.48 6.18 -10.91
N GLN A 45 8.66 5.71 -12.14
CA GLN A 45 7.89 6.15 -13.32
C GLN A 45 6.37 6.01 -13.17
N ILE A 46 5.90 5.16 -12.24
CA ILE A 46 4.49 4.90 -11.96
C ILE A 46 4.08 5.25 -10.52
N ASP A 47 4.83 6.10 -9.84
CA ASP A 47 4.54 6.52 -8.46
C ASP A 47 3.15 7.15 -8.29
N GLY A 48 2.67 7.92 -9.26
CA GLY A 48 1.31 8.44 -9.25
C GLY A 48 0.25 7.33 -9.25
N GLN A 49 0.48 6.25 -9.99
CA GLN A 49 -0.39 5.08 -10.00
C GLN A 49 -0.34 4.31 -8.67
N TRP A 50 0.85 4.16 -8.07
CA TRP A 50 0.99 3.61 -6.72
C TRP A 50 0.16 4.40 -5.72
N TYR A 51 0.31 5.73 -5.70
CA TYR A 51 -0.40 6.58 -4.77
C TYR A 51 -1.93 6.52 -4.95
N ALA A 52 -2.41 6.47 -6.20
CA ALA A 52 -3.83 6.29 -6.49
C ALA A 52 -4.38 4.96 -5.91
N ARG A 53 -3.64 3.86 -6.05
CA ARG A 53 -4.03 2.57 -5.45
C ARG A 53 -3.99 2.61 -3.93
N LEU A 54 -2.94 3.19 -3.35
CA LEU A 54 -2.81 3.32 -1.90
C LEU A 54 -4.01 4.07 -1.28
N LEU A 55 -4.54 5.05 -2.01
CA LEU A 55 -5.73 5.80 -1.62
C LEU A 55 -7.07 5.13 -1.99
N GLY A 56 -7.06 3.98 -2.66
CA GLY A 56 -8.27 3.29 -3.10
C GLY A 56 -8.96 3.94 -4.30
N LEU A 57 -8.26 4.76 -5.09
CA LEU A 57 -8.79 5.43 -6.27
C LEU A 57 -8.74 4.55 -7.55
N GLY A 58 -8.12 3.37 -7.46
CA GLY A 58 -8.00 2.45 -8.59
C GLY A 58 -6.91 2.82 -9.59
N ASN A 59 -7.08 2.36 -10.83
CA ASN A 59 -6.11 2.61 -11.90
C ASN A 59 -6.54 3.78 -12.78
N PHE A 60 -5.59 4.65 -13.10
CA PHE A 60 -5.70 5.62 -14.17
C PHE A 60 -4.84 5.26 -15.39
N LEU A 61 -3.95 4.30 -15.26
CA LEU A 61 -3.19 3.69 -16.36
C LEU A 61 -3.75 2.30 -16.72
N PRO A 62 -3.63 1.85 -17.99
CA PRO A 62 -4.01 0.50 -18.40
C PRO A 62 -3.22 -0.57 -17.63
N GLN A 63 -3.91 -1.61 -17.17
CA GLN A 63 -3.29 -2.67 -16.35
C GLN A 63 -2.15 -3.40 -17.08
N ASP A 64 -2.32 -3.70 -18.37
CA ASP A 64 -1.30 -4.33 -19.19
C ASP A 64 0.01 -3.52 -19.24
N LYS A 65 -0.09 -2.21 -19.28
CA LYS A 65 1.08 -1.31 -19.27
C LYS A 65 1.70 -1.21 -17.88
N ILE A 66 0.89 -1.22 -16.84
CA ILE A 66 1.36 -1.27 -15.46
C ILE A 66 2.18 -2.54 -15.25
N ASP A 67 1.64 -3.70 -15.67
CA ASP A 67 2.29 -5.00 -15.48
C ASP A 67 3.61 -5.07 -16.26
N THR A 68 3.59 -4.67 -17.54
CA THR A 68 4.78 -4.66 -18.39
C THR A 68 5.87 -3.71 -17.87
N ALA A 69 5.49 -2.50 -17.44
CA ALA A 69 6.43 -1.54 -16.85
C ALA A 69 7.02 -2.07 -15.54
N THR A 70 6.19 -2.71 -14.71
CA THR A 70 6.63 -3.32 -13.44
C THR A 70 7.67 -4.42 -13.68
N ASP A 71 7.41 -5.31 -14.65
CA ASP A 71 8.36 -6.36 -15.03
C ASP A 71 9.67 -5.77 -15.57
N CYS A 72 9.58 -4.69 -16.34
CA CYS A 72 10.74 -4.00 -16.86
C CYS A 72 11.56 -3.35 -15.73
N ILE A 73 10.92 -2.66 -14.79
CA ILE A 73 11.61 -2.08 -13.63
C ILE A 73 12.34 -3.16 -12.83
N LEU A 74 11.69 -4.28 -12.55
CA LEU A 74 12.32 -5.38 -11.82
C LEU A 74 13.51 -5.97 -12.56
N SER A 75 13.38 -6.20 -13.87
CA SER A 75 14.45 -6.80 -14.66
C SER A 75 15.64 -5.87 -14.88
N GLU A 76 15.40 -4.57 -15.07
CA GLU A 76 16.44 -3.60 -15.43
C GLU A 76 17.04 -2.89 -14.21
N ASN A 77 16.28 -2.73 -13.11
CA ASN A 77 16.71 -1.89 -11.99
C ASN A 77 16.96 -2.68 -10.69
N PHE A 78 16.40 -3.88 -10.50
CA PHE A 78 16.65 -4.65 -9.29
C PHE A 78 18.00 -5.36 -9.34
N ARG A 79 18.80 -5.17 -8.28
CA ARG A 79 20.09 -5.81 -8.06
C ARG A 79 20.02 -6.61 -6.77
N PRO A 80 20.08 -7.96 -6.80
CA PRO A 80 19.98 -8.79 -5.59
C PRO A 80 20.98 -8.41 -4.49
N GLU A 81 22.14 -7.87 -4.88
CA GLU A 81 23.21 -7.52 -3.94
C GLU A 81 23.00 -6.17 -3.25
N SER A 82 22.42 -5.19 -3.97
CA SER A 82 22.36 -3.79 -3.50
C SER A 82 20.96 -3.21 -3.41
N GLY A 83 19.96 -3.81 -4.06
CA GLY A 83 18.58 -3.34 -4.07
C GLY A 83 18.15 -2.71 -5.39
N LEU A 84 17.14 -1.88 -5.35
CA LEU A 84 16.53 -1.27 -6.52
C LEU A 84 17.21 0.08 -6.81
N VAL A 85 17.92 0.19 -7.94
CA VAL A 85 18.48 1.47 -8.36
C VAL A 85 17.39 2.42 -8.85
N ASN A 86 17.64 3.73 -8.75
CA ASN A 86 16.63 4.74 -9.13
C ASN A 86 16.28 4.70 -10.61
N ALA A 87 17.26 4.41 -11.46
CA ALA A 87 17.06 4.38 -12.90
C ALA A 87 18.18 3.63 -13.62
N SER A 88 17.91 3.17 -14.83
CA SER A 88 18.88 2.59 -15.74
C SER A 88 18.57 2.93 -17.20
N TYR A 89 19.54 2.73 -18.08
CA TYR A 89 19.32 2.71 -19.52
C TYR A 89 19.37 1.25 -19.99
N PRO A 90 18.23 0.61 -20.31
CA PRO A 90 18.22 -0.70 -20.96
C PRO A 90 19.03 -0.70 -22.26
N ALA A 91 19.54 -1.87 -22.67
CA ALA A 91 20.48 -1.97 -23.78
C ALA A 91 19.99 -1.38 -25.12
N GLN A 92 18.68 -1.26 -25.32
CA GLN A 92 18.08 -0.65 -26.52
C GLN A 92 17.75 0.83 -26.34
N ALA A 93 17.89 1.39 -25.14
CA ALA A 93 17.61 2.79 -24.89
C ALA A 93 18.76 3.66 -25.42
N THR A 94 18.42 4.78 -26.05
CA THR A 94 19.39 5.79 -26.44
C THR A 94 19.54 6.80 -25.32
N PRO A 95 20.68 6.86 -24.63
CA PRO A 95 20.90 7.89 -23.64
C PRO A 95 20.95 9.26 -24.33
N THR A 96 20.29 10.24 -23.76
CA THR A 96 20.30 11.60 -24.28
C THR A 96 21.24 12.53 -23.49
N LEU A 97 20.76 13.66 -23.02
CA LEU A 97 21.55 14.68 -22.33
C LEU A 97 22.10 14.24 -20.94
N TYR A 98 21.61 13.14 -20.38
CA TYR A 98 22.01 12.62 -19.07
C TYR A 98 22.94 11.43 -19.14
N THR A 99 23.74 11.34 -20.23
CA THR A 99 24.67 10.23 -20.49
C THR A 99 25.88 10.16 -19.55
N TRP A 100 26.13 11.19 -18.77
CA TRP A 100 27.13 11.10 -17.72
C TRP A 100 26.50 10.31 -16.55
N LYS A 101 27.18 9.25 -16.18
CA LYS A 101 26.84 8.41 -15.02
C LYS A 101 26.46 9.29 -13.84
N ASN A 102 25.19 9.55 -13.70
CA ASN A 102 24.70 10.31 -12.58
C ASN A 102 24.68 9.36 -11.39
N VAL A 103 25.48 9.68 -10.39
CA VAL A 103 25.54 8.93 -9.13
C VAL A 103 24.13 8.66 -8.57
N GLN A 104 23.20 9.60 -8.77
CA GLN A 104 21.82 9.45 -8.32
C GLN A 104 21.01 8.41 -9.09
N MET A 105 21.28 8.18 -10.38
CA MET A 105 20.59 7.13 -11.15
C MET A 105 20.97 5.74 -10.65
N GLU A 106 22.25 5.49 -10.42
CA GLU A 106 22.77 4.21 -9.96
C GLU A 106 22.66 4.03 -8.43
N SER A 107 22.10 5.02 -7.72
CA SER A 107 21.90 4.96 -6.27
C SER A 107 20.61 4.23 -5.90
N ASN A 108 20.61 3.65 -4.73
CA ASN A 108 19.44 3.06 -4.12
C ASN A 108 18.82 4.07 -3.15
N TRP A 109 17.63 4.56 -3.46
CA TRP A 109 16.90 5.44 -2.56
C TRP A 109 15.81 4.67 -1.84
N SER A 110 15.99 4.42 -0.55
CA SER A 110 15.07 3.61 0.24
C SER A 110 13.62 4.10 0.19
N GLY A 111 13.38 5.39 0.00
CA GLY A 111 12.03 5.93 -0.22
C GLY A 111 11.37 5.37 -1.47
N ILE A 112 12.09 5.35 -2.61
CA ILE A 112 11.61 4.79 -3.88
C ILE A 112 11.50 3.26 -3.79
N GLU A 113 12.44 2.60 -3.14
CA GLU A 113 12.39 1.15 -2.94
C GLU A 113 11.14 0.73 -2.15
N TYR A 114 10.80 1.46 -1.08
CA TYR A 114 9.60 1.17 -0.28
C TYR A 114 8.30 1.55 -1.00
N SER A 115 8.24 2.65 -1.75
CA SER A 115 7.05 2.98 -2.54
C SER A 115 6.78 1.92 -3.61
N PHE A 116 7.83 1.44 -4.28
CA PHE A 116 7.71 0.39 -5.27
C PHE A 116 7.36 -0.98 -4.63
N ALA A 117 7.94 -1.32 -3.49
CA ALA A 117 7.56 -2.53 -2.74
C ALA A 117 6.09 -2.50 -2.30
N SER A 118 5.61 -1.34 -1.82
CA SER A 118 4.20 -1.11 -1.51
C SER A 118 3.32 -1.30 -2.76
N PHE A 119 3.74 -0.76 -3.91
CA PHE A 119 3.04 -0.93 -5.17
C PHE A 119 2.97 -2.41 -5.61
N LEU A 120 4.04 -3.16 -5.43
CA LEU A 120 4.07 -4.61 -5.71
C LEU A 120 3.07 -5.37 -4.84
N LEU A 121 2.95 -5.04 -3.56
CA LEU A 121 1.95 -5.63 -2.66
C LEU A 121 0.51 -5.35 -3.13
N GLU A 122 0.21 -4.12 -3.54
CA GLU A 122 -1.08 -3.74 -4.12
C GLU A 122 -1.39 -4.47 -5.45
N ASN A 123 -0.37 -5.06 -6.09
CA ASN A 123 -0.47 -5.87 -7.31
C ASN A 123 -0.38 -7.39 -7.05
N GLY A 124 -0.39 -7.83 -5.80
CA GLY A 124 -0.27 -9.24 -5.45
C GLY A 124 1.12 -9.86 -5.67
N ARG A 125 2.15 -9.03 -5.86
CA ARG A 125 3.54 -9.45 -6.09
C ARG A 125 4.35 -9.48 -4.80
N TYR A 126 3.86 -10.23 -3.83
CA TYR A 126 4.44 -10.29 -2.48
C TYR A 126 5.92 -10.70 -2.48
N LYS A 127 6.31 -11.71 -3.29
CA LYS A 127 7.68 -12.23 -3.27
C LYS A 127 8.70 -11.18 -3.69
N GLU A 128 8.41 -10.45 -4.74
CA GLU A 128 9.28 -9.38 -5.23
C GLU A 128 9.31 -8.20 -4.25
N ALA A 129 8.18 -7.87 -3.66
CA ALA A 129 8.13 -6.84 -2.61
C ALA A 129 9.00 -7.22 -1.40
N ALA A 130 8.91 -8.47 -0.93
CA ALA A 130 9.71 -8.98 0.18
C ALA A 130 11.20 -8.92 -0.14
N GLN A 131 11.62 -9.33 -1.34
CA GLN A 131 13.02 -9.26 -1.77
C GLN A 131 13.59 -7.84 -1.73
N ILE A 132 12.80 -6.84 -2.16
CA ILE A 132 13.22 -5.44 -2.10
C ILE A 132 13.40 -5.00 -0.64
N VAL A 133 12.40 -5.24 0.22
CA VAL A 133 12.45 -4.86 1.64
C VAL A 133 13.63 -5.53 2.36
N GLU A 134 13.84 -6.82 2.14
CA GLU A 134 14.97 -7.57 2.71
C GLU A 134 16.32 -7.01 2.25
N THR A 135 16.43 -6.60 0.98
CA THR A 135 17.66 -6.03 0.45
C THR A 135 17.94 -4.66 1.06
N VAL A 136 16.91 -3.83 1.25
CA VAL A 136 17.04 -2.55 1.96
C VAL A 136 17.52 -2.78 3.39
N GLU A 137 16.86 -3.66 4.14
CA GLU A 137 17.23 -3.96 5.54
C GLU A 137 18.66 -4.51 5.63
N ARG A 138 19.03 -5.45 4.77
CA ARG A 138 20.38 -6.02 4.72
C ARG A 138 21.44 -4.94 4.47
N ARG A 139 21.22 -4.04 3.50
CA ARG A 139 22.12 -2.94 3.17
C ARG A 139 22.32 -1.99 4.36
N HIS A 140 21.23 -1.57 4.99
CA HIS A 140 21.30 -0.69 6.16
C HIS A 140 21.98 -1.37 7.36
N THR A 141 21.68 -2.65 7.61
CA THR A 141 22.27 -3.42 8.69
C THR A 141 23.78 -3.63 8.48
N GLN A 142 24.20 -4.02 7.29
CA GLN A 142 25.61 -4.23 6.95
C GLN A 142 26.43 -2.95 7.05
N ASN A 143 25.86 -1.82 6.71
CA ASN A 143 26.49 -0.52 6.80
C ASN A 143 26.42 0.11 8.21
N GLY A 144 25.80 -0.56 9.18
CA GLY A 144 25.60 -0.02 10.52
C GLY A 144 24.64 1.17 10.59
N ARG A 145 23.78 1.33 9.60
CA ARG A 145 22.91 2.52 9.41
C ARG A 145 21.43 2.17 9.48
N ARG A 146 21.01 1.46 10.49
CA ARG A 146 19.62 0.97 10.60
C ARG A 146 18.55 2.06 10.55
N PHE A 147 18.84 3.26 11.04
CA PHE A 147 17.87 4.34 11.19
C PHE A 147 18.34 5.66 10.58
N ASN A 148 19.37 5.66 9.75
CA ASN A 148 19.84 6.86 9.09
C ASN A 148 20.30 6.58 7.66
N HIS A 149 20.44 7.65 6.88
CA HIS A 149 20.96 7.64 5.53
C HIS A 149 22.21 8.52 5.41
N GLU A 150 23.02 8.28 4.40
CA GLU A 150 24.30 9.01 4.22
C GLU A 150 24.14 10.50 3.92
N GLU A 151 22.98 10.90 3.39
CA GLU A 151 22.73 12.29 3.03
C GLU A 151 22.49 13.20 4.23
N CYS A 152 22.71 14.50 4.04
CA CYS A 152 22.40 15.54 5.01
C CYS A 152 23.02 15.27 6.39
N GLY A 153 24.29 14.85 6.40
CA GLY A 153 25.03 14.60 7.65
C GLY A 153 24.53 13.42 8.44
N GLU A 154 23.99 12.42 7.77
CA GLU A 154 23.48 11.17 8.36
C GLU A 154 22.21 11.35 9.20
N HIS A 155 21.49 12.46 9.00
CA HIS A 155 20.23 12.76 9.70
C HIS A 155 19.01 12.76 8.78
N TYR A 156 19.15 12.30 7.53
CA TYR A 156 18.08 12.26 6.56
C TYR A 156 17.47 10.86 6.45
N TYR A 157 16.16 10.78 6.66
CA TYR A 157 15.41 9.53 6.59
C TYR A 157 14.59 9.46 5.31
N ARG A 158 15.09 8.81 4.28
CA ARG A 158 14.34 8.54 3.05
C ARG A 158 13.30 7.43 3.20
N ALA A 159 13.27 6.79 4.35
CA ALA A 159 12.44 5.61 4.61
C ALA A 159 10.97 5.93 4.98
N LEU A 160 10.51 7.18 4.81
CA LEU A 160 9.13 7.58 5.12
C LEU A 160 8.08 6.76 4.37
N ALA A 161 8.37 6.33 3.13
CA ALA A 161 7.48 5.46 2.36
C ALA A 161 7.33 4.04 2.95
N SER A 162 8.14 3.63 3.93
CA SER A 162 8.05 2.32 4.58
C SER A 162 6.69 2.07 5.25
N TRP A 163 6.02 3.12 5.71
CA TRP A 163 4.67 3.03 6.25
C TRP A 163 3.66 2.50 5.23
N ALA A 164 3.84 2.84 3.96
CA ALA A 164 2.99 2.36 2.88
C ALA A 164 3.13 0.84 2.66
N VAL A 165 4.30 0.26 2.95
CA VAL A 165 4.49 -1.21 2.90
C VAL A 165 3.59 -1.89 3.91
N LEU A 166 3.50 -1.40 5.15
CA LEU A 166 2.60 -1.93 6.18
C LEU A 166 1.13 -1.74 5.80
N GLN A 167 0.78 -0.58 5.23
CA GLN A 167 -0.57 -0.30 4.76
C GLN A 167 -0.97 -1.24 3.62
N SER A 168 -0.10 -1.46 2.63
CA SER A 168 -0.36 -2.36 1.51
C SER A 168 -0.33 -3.83 1.93
N LEU A 169 0.47 -4.21 2.94
CA LEU A 169 0.49 -5.56 3.48
C LEU A 169 -0.87 -5.94 4.10
N THR A 170 -1.48 -5.03 4.85
CA THR A 170 -2.83 -5.21 5.39
C THR A 170 -3.91 -4.89 4.36
N GLY A 171 -3.57 -4.18 3.28
CA GLY A 171 -4.51 -3.67 2.29
C GLY A 171 -5.51 -2.67 2.89
N LEU A 172 -5.08 -1.93 3.92
CA LEU A 172 -5.90 -0.94 4.62
C LEU A 172 -6.36 0.17 3.68
N LYS A 173 -7.68 0.40 3.63
CA LYS A 173 -8.30 1.58 3.04
C LYS A 173 -9.26 2.19 4.07
N ALA A 174 -9.15 3.49 4.27
CA ALA A 174 -9.93 4.20 5.27
C ALA A 174 -10.61 5.43 4.65
N ASP A 175 -11.93 5.50 4.75
CA ASP A 175 -12.73 6.68 4.44
C ASP A 175 -13.37 7.16 5.74
N MET A 176 -12.56 7.82 6.56
CA MET A 176 -12.97 8.25 7.90
C MET A 176 -14.13 9.25 7.89
N PRO A 177 -14.25 10.19 6.92
CA PRO A 177 -15.44 11.04 6.80
C PRO A 177 -16.75 10.26 6.57
N ARG A 178 -16.68 9.07 5.96
CA ARG A 178 -17.82 8.17 5.79
C ARG A 178 -17.89 7.04 6.80
N GLU A 179 -17.00 7.04 7.79
CA GLU A 179 -16.94 6.02 8.86
C GLU A 179 -16.73 4.60 8.28
N LYS A 180 -15.86 4.49 7.25
CA LYS A 180 -15.58 3.24 6.56
C LYS A 180 -14.14 2.81 6.72
N LEU A 181 -13.95 1.53 7.01
CA LEU A 181 -12.65 0.88 7.09
C LEU A 181 -12.69 -0.42 6.30
N SER A 182 -11.66 -0.72 5.54
CA SER A 182 -11.55 -2.02 4.89
C SER A 182 -10.10 -2.51 4.81
N PHE A 183 -9.97 -3.83 4.72
CA PHE A 183 -8.70 -4.53 4.59
C PHE A 183 -8.73 -5.47 3.39
N SER A 184 -7.63 -5.51 2.64
CA SER A 184 -7.39 -6.45 1.54
C SER A 184 -6.01 -7.07 1.71
N PRO A 185 -5.84 -8.01 2.66
CA PRO A 185 -4.53 -8.53 3.06
C PRO A 185 -3.79 -9.14 1.88
N ALA A 186 -2.48 -8.88 1.79
CA ALA A 186 -1.63 -9.41 0.75
C ALA A 186 -1.31 -10.91 0.93
N LEU A 187 -1.54 -11.45 2.12
CA LEU A 187 -1.24 -12.82 2.50
C LEU A 187 -2.46 -13.50 3.14
N PRO A 188 -2.62 -14.82 2.92
CA PRO A 188 -3.70 -15.60 3.54
C PRO A 188 -3.53 -15.76 5.05
N GLU A 189 -2.30 -15.73 5.55
CA GLU A 189 -1.95 -15.70 6.97
C GLU A 189 -1.09 -14.48 7.22
N LEU A 190 -1.48 -13.66 8.20
CA LEU A 190 -0.86 -12.38 8.46
C LEU A 190 -1.10 -11.93 9.91
N THR A 191 -0.10 -11.35 10.51
CA THR A 191 -0.25 -10.49 11.69
C THR A 191 0.50 -9.19 11.43
N ALA A 192 -0.23 -8.08 11.34
CA ALA A 192 0.35 -6.79 11.03
C ALA A 192 -0.39 -5.65 11.74
N PRO A 193 0.30 -4.54 12.05
CA PRO A 193 -0.34 -3.35 12.60
C PRO A 193 -1.13 -2.60 11.53
N TRP A 194 -2.14 -1.85 11.96
CA TRP A 194 -2.85 -0.89 11.14
C TRP A 194 -2.98 0.45 11.87
N PHE A 195 -3.07 1.54 11.10
CA PHE A 195 -3.08 2.91 11.62
C PHE A 195 -4.05 3.76 10.80
N VAL A 196 -4.91 4.50 11.51
CA VAL A 196 -5.79 5.53 10.94
C VAL A 196 -5.77 6.77 11.82
N PRO A 197 -6.21 7.93 11.35
CA PRO A 197 -6.40 9.07 12.22
C PRO A 197 -7.31 8.73 13.41
N GLY A 198 -6.80 8.89 14.62
CA GLY A 198 -7.54 8.67 15.85
C GLY A 198 -7.50 7.27 16.45
N ALA A 199 -7.04 6.25 15.71
CA ALA A 199 -6.96 4.88 16.22
C ALA A 199 -5.83 4.07 15.56
N TYR A 200 -5.37 3.04 16.26
CA TYR A 200 -4.45 2.05 15.72
C TYR A 200 -4.71 0.67 16.32
N GLY A 201 -4.24 -0.35 15.63
CA GLY A 201 -4.46 -1.70 16.10
C GLY A 201 -3.68 -2.76 15.35
N LYS A 202 -4.21 -3.96 15.37
CA LYS A 202 -3.60 -5.16 14.79
C LYS A 202 -4.65 -5.94 14.00
N LEU A 203 -4.27 -6.37 12.80
CA LEU A 203 -4.97 -7.35 12.00
C LEU A 203 -4.26 -8.69 12.15
N SER A 204 -4.99 -9.74 12.50
CA SER A 204 -4.47 -11.11 12.56
C SER A 204 -5.37 -12.03 11.72
N ILE A 205 -4.76 -12.85 10.87
CA ILE A 205 -5.42 -13.82 10.01
C ILE A 205 -4.70 -15.16 10.19
N ALA A 206 -5.38 -16.15 10.70
CA ALA A 206 -4.90 -17.51 10.87
C ALA A 206 -6.07 -18.49 11.05
N ASP A 207 -5.91 -19.74 10.66
CA ASP A 207 -6.85 -20.82 10.92
C ASP A 207 -8.31 -20.50 10.53
N ASN A 208 -8.51 -19.87 9.36
CA ASN A 208 -9.82 -19.41 8.89
C ASN A 208 -10.54 -18.43 9.84
N LYS A 209 -9.76 -17.68 10.62
CA LYS A 209 -10.21 -16.61 11.50
C LYS A 209 -9.53 -15.31 11.16
N ILE A 210 -10.29 -14.23 11.29
CA ILE A 210 -9.79 -12.87 11.09
C ILE A 210 -10.12 -12.08 12.34
N ARG A 211 -9.12 -11.47 12.94
CA ARG A 211 -9.27 -10.64 14.12
C ARG A 211 -8.72 -9.24 13.86
N ILE A 212 -9.56 -8.25 14.07
CA ILE A 212 -9.24 -6.83 13.95
C ILE A 212 -9.34 -6.22 15.35
N GLU A 213 -8.20 -5.91 15.93
CA GLU A 213 -8.09 -5.37 17.29
C GLU A 213 -7.82 -3.88 17.25
N CYS A 214 -8.50 -3.09 18.07
CA CYS A 214 -8.16 -1.70 18.37
C CYS A 214 -7.29 -1.66 19.63
N LEU A 215 -6.02 -1.34 19.48
CA LEU A 215 -5.06 -1.29 20.59
C LEU A 215 -4.97 0.10 21.24
N GLY A 216 -5.39 1.14 20.53
CA GLY A 216 -5.41 2.50 21.07
C GLY A 216 -6.26 3.44 20.25
N GLY A 217 -6.74 4.49 20.93
CA GLY A 217 -7.64 5.47 20.35
C GLY A 217 -9.09 5.01 20.22
N SER A 218 -9.86 5.68 19.38
CA SER A 218 -11.25 5.33 19.08
C SER A 218 -11.67 5.88 17.73
N MET A 219 -12.62 5.18 17.08
CA MET A 219 -13.29 5.64 15.87
C MET A 219 -14.71 5.09 15.80
N LYS A 220 -15.57 5.78 15.07
CA LYS A 220 -16.89 5.27 14.74
C LYS A 220 -16.86 4.63 13.36
N LEU A 221 -17.44 3.43 13.25
CA LEU A 221 -17.52 2.68 11.99
C LEU A 221 -18.98 2.42 11.63
N LYS A 222 -19.39 2.83 10.43
CA LYS A 222 -20.62 2.40 9.78
C LYS A 222 -20.38 1.18 8.89
N GLN A 223 -19.16 1.03 8.40
CA GLN A 223 -18.82 -0.07 7.51
C GLN A 223 -17.43 -0.61 7.83
N LEU A 224 -17.34 -1.93 7.96
CA LEU A 224 -16.09 -2.67 8.05
C LEU A 224 -16.05 -3.74 6.97
N GLY A 225 -15.08 -3.66 6.06
CA GLY A 225 -14.90 -4.61 4.96
C GLY A 225 -13.62 -5.42 5.09
N ILE A 226 -13.63 -6.66 4.66
CA ILE A 226 -12.42 -7.46 4.54
C ILE A 226 -12.47 -8.36 3.32
N ARG A 227 -11.40 -8.37 2.53
CA ARG A 227 -11.23 -9.32 1.44
C ARG A 227 -10.93 -10.70 2.02
N THR A 228 -11.81 -11.65 1.75
CA THR A 228 -11.71 -13.02 2.27
C THR A 228 -12.48 -13.99 1.39
N GLY A 229 -12.10 -15.28 1.44
CA GLY A 229 -12.88 -16.34 0.83
C GLY A 229 -14.10 -16.78 1.66
N MET A 230 -14.32 -16.19 2.83
CA MET A 230 -15.51 -16.48 3.65
C MET A 230 -16.74 -15.86 3.00
N GLU A 231 -17.75 -16.65 2.65
CA GLU A 231 -19.04 -16.14 2.15
C GLU A 231 -19.89 -15.54 3.27
N LYS A 232 -19.78 -16.13 4.45
CA LYS A 232 -20.42 -15.68 5.70
C LYS A 232 -19.46 -15.87 6.86
N ALA A 233 -19.63 -15.06 7.87
CA ALA A 233 -18.87 -15.20 9.10
C ALA A 233 -19.76 -15.03 10.34
N VAL A 234 -19.43 -15.76 11.37
CA VAL A 234 -19.88 -15.44 12.73
C VAL A 234 -19.04 -14.28 13.22
N VAL A 235 -19.69 -13.18 13.58
CA VAL A 235 -19.02 -11.97 14.05
C VAL A 235 -19.14 -11.90 15.57
N THR A 236 -18.00 -11.82 16.22
CA THR A 236 -17.92 -11.62 17.66
C THR A 236 -17.23 -10.29 17.93
N THR A 237 -17.80 -9.46 18.76
CA THR A 237 -17.12 -8.26 19.26
C THR A 237 -16.80 -8.47 20.74
N MET A 238 -15.54 -8.31 21.10
CA MET A 238 -15.08 -8.34 22.47
C MET A 238 -14.61 -6.94 22.87
N GLY A 239 -14.97 -6.49 24.06
CA GLY A 239 -14.59 -5.16 24.52
C GLY A 239 -14.28 -5.13 25.99
N ALA A 240 -13.27 -4.36 26.40
CA ALA A 240 -13.06 -3.98 27.78
C ALA A 240 -14.12 -2.95 28.16
N SER A 241 -14.93 -3.23 29.17
CA SER A 241 -15.77 -2.21 29.80
C SER A 241 -14.86 -1.09 30.35
N ALA A 242 -15.16 0.14 30.01
CA ALA A 242 -14.37 1.35 30.38
C ALA A 242 -14.28 1.62 31.90
N GLU A 243 -14.74 0.74 32.74
CA GLU A 243 -14.63 0.83 34.19
C GLU A 243 -13.80 -0.33 34.75
N ASN A 244 -12.55 -0.03 35.06
CA ASN A 244 -11.55 -0.88 35.75
C ASN A 244 -10.71 -1.85 34.89
N ALA A 245 -9.57 -1.36 34.49
CA ALA A 245 -8.43 -2.13 33.96
C ALA A 245 -7.82 -3.18 34.93
N ALA A 246 -8.48 -3.56 36.00
CA ALA A 246 -7.96 -4.45 37.04
C ALA A 246 -8.64 -5.82 37.12
N VAL A 247 -9.75 -6.07 36.43
CA VAL A 247 -10.41 -7.38 36.37
C VAL A 247 -10.94 -7.61 34.95
N ALA A 248 -10.13 -8.26 34.12
CA ALA A 248 -10.57 -8.77 32.83
C ALA A 248 -11.55 -9.94 33.05
N THR A 249 -12.82 -9.62 33.23
CA THR A 249 -13.88 -10.59 33.03
C THR A 249 -14.33 -10.50 31.59
N GLU A 250 -14.22 -11.60 30.83
CA GLU A 250 -14.82 -11.80 29.52
C GLU A 250 -16.32 -11.46 29.57
N LYS A 251 -16.66 -10.21 29.34
CA LYS A 251 -18.02 -9.84 28.98
C LYS A 251 -18.01 -9.67 27.47
N ALA A 252 -18.64 -10.62 26.77
CA ALA A 252 -19.05 -10.40 25.40
C ALA A 252 -19.82 -9.06 25.37
N ALA A 253 -19.21 -8.04 24.78
CA ALA A 253 -19.93 -6.80 24.50
C ALA A 253 -21.08 -7.18 23.57
N ALA A 254 -22.28 -6.64 23.80
CA ALA A 254 -23.40 -6.86 22.91
C ALA A 254 -22.95 -6.47 21.50
N VAL A 255 -22.99 -7.42 20.58
CA VAL A 255 -22.63 -7.19 19.16
C VAL A 255 -23.53 -6.06 18.67
N ALA A 256 -22.93 -4.96 18.20
CA ALA A 256 -23.70 -3.92 17.54
C ALA A 256 -24.50 -4.56 16.40
N ALA A 257 -25.78 -4.20 16.25
CA ALA A 257 -26.61 -4.76 15.19
C ALA A 257 -25.95 -4.48 13.83
N TYR A 258 -25.69 -5.53 13.09
CA TYR A 258 -25.05 -5.45 11.78
C TYR A 258 -25.79 -6.28 10.74
N THR A 259 -25.61 -5.91 9.47
CA THR A 259 -25.90 -6.76 8.32
C THR A 259 -24.61 -7.15 7.65
N GLN A 260 -24.55 -8.32 7.04
CA GLN A 260 -23.37 -8.74 6.28
C GLN A 260 -23.73 -9.00 4.82
N THR A 261 -22.84 -8.60 3.93
CA THR A 261 -22.92 -8.86 2.50
C THR A 261 -21.57 -9.38 1.99
N HIS A 262 -21.60 -10.27 1.01
CA HIS A 262 -20.40 -10.72 0.33
C HIS A 262 -20.51 -10.40 -1.16
N ALA A 263 -19.58 -9.59 -1.68
CA ALA A 263 -19.51 -9.24 -3.07
C ALA A 263 -18.04 -9.00 -3.48
N ASP A 264 -17.67 -9.42 -4.67
CA ASP A 264 -16.33 -9.22 -5.26
C ASP A 264 -15.17 -9.69 -4.36
N GLY A 265 -15.41 -10.74 -3.56
CA GLY A 265 -14.43 -11.27 -2.62
C GLY A 265 -14.29 -10.46 -1.33
N PHE A 266 -15.18 -9.51 -1.06
CA PHE A 266 -15.26 -8.78 0.19
C PHE A 266 -16.45 -9.23 1.04
N LEU A 267 -16.19 -9.56 2.27
CA LEU A 267 -17.19 -9.62 3.33
C LEU A 267 -17.28 -8.22 3.95
N THR A 268 -18.47 -7.65 3.92
CA THR A 268 -18.75 -6.32 4.44
C THR A 268 -19.77 -6.37 5.54
N LEU A 269 -19.45 -5.77 6.69
CA LEU A 269 -20.34 -5.56 7.83
C LEU A 269 -20.82 -4.11 7.80
N GLU A 270 -22.15 -3.92 7.88
CA GLU A 270 -22.76 -2.59 7.99
C GLU A 270 -23.46 -2.47 9.34
N PHE A 271 -23.12 -1.44 10.09
CA PHE A 271 -23.62 -1.15 11.42
C PHE A 271 -24.63 0.01 11.33
N ALA A 272 -25.93 -0.28 11.52
CA ALA A 272 -27.02 0.69 11.36
C ALA A 272 -26.82 1.94 12.23
N ASP A 273 -26.44 1.75 13.49
CA ASP A 273 -26.22 2.85 14.46
C ASP A 273 -24.75 3.25 14.55
N GLY A 274 -23.86 2.58 13.79
CA GLY A 274 -22.42 2.67 13.89
C GLY A 274 -21.87 1.86 15.07
N LEU A 275 -20.65 1.38 14.90
CA LEU A 275 -19.85 0.69 15.93
C LEU A 275 -18.83 1.69 16.50
N GLU A 276 -18.90 1.97 17.79
CA GLU A 276 -17.81 2.64 18.51
C GLU A 276 -16.68 1.64 18.70
N PHE A 277 -15.65 1.76 17.86
CA PHE A 277 -14.49 0.87 17.89
C PHE A 277 -13.33 1.57 18.60
N CYS A 278 -13.01 1.12 19.80
CA CYS A 278 -12.07 1.80 20.69
C CYS A 278 -11.07 0.82 21.31
N SER A 279 -10.10 1.38 22.00
CA SER A 279 -9.03 0.65 22.69
C SER A 279 -9.56 -0.50 23.54
N GLY A 280 -9.01 -1.68 23.35
CA GLY A 280 -9.41 -2.93 24.02
C GLY A 280 -10.58 -3.65 23.36
N MET A 281 -11.10 -3.13 22.23
CA MET A 281 -12.13 -3.84 21.43
C MET A 281 -11.50 -4.61 20.28
N ASP A 282 -12.14 -5.70 19.91
CA ASP A 282 -11.85 -6.43 18.67
C ASP A 282 -13.12 -6.86 17.95
N VAL A 283 -12.97 -7.13 16.66
CA VAL A 283 -13.95 -7.79 15.80
C VAL A 283 -13.30 -9.07 15.31
N GLU A 284 -13.87 -10.22 15.69
CA GLU A 284 -13.45 -11.52 15.21
C GLU A 284 -14.46 -12.07 14.21
N LEU A 285 -13.97 -12.55 13.08
CA LEU A 285 -14.73 -13.20 12.01
C LEU A 285 -14.24 -14.64 11.92
N ALA A 286 -15.14 -15.58 12.05
CA ALA A 286 -14.87 -17.00 11.83
C ALA A 286 -15.81 -17.51 10.73
N GLY A 287 -15.28 -18.21 9.75
CA GLY A 287 -16.09 -18.81 8.69
C GLY A 287 -17.08 -19.85 9.26
N GLU A 288 -18.32 -19.83 8.75
CA GLU A 288 -19.34 -20.83 9.06
C GLU A 288 -18.97 -22.21 8.51
#